data_5b7964c5a024597df2ff27fd3891c2ef
#
_entry.id   5b7964c5a024597df2ff27fd3891c2ef
#
_cell.length_a   1.000
_cell.length_b   1.000
_cell.length_c   1.000
_cell.angle_alpha   90.00
_cell.angle_beta   90.00
_cell.angle_gamma   90.00
#
_symmetry.space_group_name_H-M   'P 1'
#
loop_
_entity.id
_entity.type
_entity.pdbx_description
1 polymer ?
#
loop_
_entity_poly.entity_id
_entity_poly.type
_entity_poly.pdbx_seq_one_letter_code
_entity_poly.pdbx_strand_id
1 'polypeptide(L)'
;MIDHTLLAPTATRADVEALCDEASENCFASVCVNPYWVTLANEKLAESPVRVCTVVGFPLGANRPETKVYEALRALEDGAVELDMVLNTGALRSGDYTAAERDIAGVVAAGRGRAIVKVILETGHLTDEEKVKACVLARRAGAHFVKTSTGFGKGGATEEDVRLMRRVVGPKLGVKASGGVKDQPTAIRMIEAGATRIGASAGVRIVHGNGAGPERPYGAESPAAAVIPAPRATIHRLR
;
A
#
# COMPACT_ATOMS: atom_id res chain seq x y z
N MET A 1 2.48 0.04 -14.43
CA MET A 1 3.40 0.52 -13.38
C MET A 1 2.71 1.13 -12.15
N ILE A 2 1.42 1.43 -12.20
CA ILE A 2 0.68 2.09 -11.11
C ILE A 2 0.04 1.04 -10.20
N ASP A 3 0.22 1.19 -8.87
CA ASP A 3 -0.61 0.58 -7.83
C ASP A 3 -1.66 1.62 -7.43
N HIS A 4 -2.89 1.44 -7.93
CA HIS A 4 -4.00 2.34 -7.64
C HIS A 4 -4.47 2.13 -6.21
N THR A 5 -4.35 3.17 -5.37
CA THR A 5 -4.29 2.98 -3.91
C THR A 5 -5.43 3.69 -3.20
N LEU A 6 -6.15 2.94 -2.35
CA LEU A 6 -7.19 3.44 -1.45
C LEU A 6 -7.01 2.83 -0.06
N LEU A 7 -6.40 3.59 0.86
CA LEU A 7 -6.11 3.16 2.24
C LEU A 7 -6.80 4.04 3.29
N ALA A 8 -7.70 4.93 2.87
CA ALA A 8 -8.50 5.73 3.80
C ALA A 8 -9.29 4.82 4.75
N PRO A 9 -9.30 5.08 6.07
CA PRO A 9 -10.04 4.25 7.04
C PRO A 9 -11.56 4.33 6.85
N THR A 10 -12.03 5.34 6.14
CA THR A 10 -13.44 5.58 5.83
C THR A 10 -13.87 5.07 4.46
N ALA A 11 -12.97 4.38 3.73
CA ALA A 11 -13.30 3.81 2.42
C ALA A 11 -14.50 2.86 2.52
N THR A 12 -15.47 3.06 1.63
CA THR A 12 -16.68 2.26 1.55
C THR A 12 -16.53 1.14 0.50
N ARG A 13 -17.48 0.19 0.48
CA ARG A 13 -17.58 -0.83 -0.57
C ARG A 13 -17.61 -0.19 -1.96
N ALA A 14 -18.45 0.84 -2.14
CA ALA A 14 -18.60 1.52 -3.43
C ALA A 14 -17.29 2.20 -3.89
N ASP A 15 -16.50 2.74 -2.95
CA ASP A 15 -15.19 3.33 -3.27
C ASP A 15 -14.21 2.25 -3.75
N VAL A 16 -14.21 1.07 -3.12
CA VAL A 16 -13.33 -0.04 -3.51
C VAL A 16 -13.75 -0.64 -4.86
N GLU A 17 -15.05 -0.79 -5.11
CA GLU A 17 -15.56 -1.24 -6.40
C GLU A 17 -15.16 -0.27 -7.52
N ALA A 18 -15.33 1.04 -7.30
CA ALA A 18 -14.90 2.07 -8.24
C ALA A 18 -13.38 2.07 -8.49
N LEU A 19 -12.56 1.87 -7.44
CA LEU A 19 -11.11 1.72 -7.55
C LEU A 19 -10.74 0.55 -8.47
N CYS A 20 -11.43 -0.59 -8.33
CA CYS A 20 -11.19 -1.78 -9.15
C CYS A 20 -11.58 -1.54 -10.61
N ASP A 21 -12.71 -0.87 -10.86
CA ASP A 21 -13.16 -0.52 -12.21
C ASP A 21 -12.15 0.41 -12.89
N GLU A 22 -11.75 1.49 -12.22
CA GLU A 22 -10.71 2.41 -12.70
C GLU A 22 -9.38 1.70 -13.01
N ALA A 23 -8.97 0.75 -12.13
CA ALA A 23 -7.74 0.00 -12.32
C ALA A 23 -7.81 -0.93 -13.54
N SER A 24 -8.94 -1.59 -13.75
CA SER A 24 -9.17 -2.47 -14.91
C SER A 24 -9.19 -1.69 -16.22
N GLU A 25 -9.94 -0.59 -16.28
CA GLU A 25 -10.05 0.28 -17.46
C GLU A 25 -8.69 0.85 -17.89
N ASN A 26 -7.81 1.13 -16.93
CA ASN A 26 -6.50 1.73 -17.18
C ASN A 26 -5.35 0.72 -17.17
N CYS A 27 -5.62 -0.57 -17.10
CA CYS A 27 -4.62 -1.64 -17.07
C CYS A 27 -3.51 -1.38 -16.04
N PHE A 28 -3.89 -0.98 -14.82
CA PHE A 28 -2.93 -0.72 -13.75
C PHE A 28 -2.26 -2.02 -13.26
N ALA A 29 -1.12 -1.90 -12.58
CA ALA A 29 -0.38 -3.06 -12.12
C ALA A 29 -1.10 -3.78 -10.99
N SER A 30 -1.69 -3.01 -10.08
CA SER A 30 -2.51 -3.51 -8.96
C SER A 30 -3.47 -2.45 -8.44
N VAL A 31 -4.49 -2.89 -7.68
CA VAL A 31 -5.12 -2.07 -6.66
C VAL A 31 -4.42 -2.31 -5.33
N CYS A 32 -4.38 -1.29 -4.44
CA CYS A 32 -3.83 -1.44 -3.10
C CYS A 32 -4.87 -0.96 -2.09
N VAL A 33 -5.38 -1.90 -1.28
CA VAL A 33 -6.48 -1.68 -0.34
C VAL A 33 -6.11 -2.13 1.07
N ASN A 34 -6.87 -1.68 2.09
CA ASN A 34 -6.75 -2.23 3.44
C ASN A 34 -7.15 -3.72 3.46
N PRO A 35 -6.60 -4.53 4.39
CA PRO A 35 -6.83 -5.99 4.44
C PRO A 35 -8.30 -6.41 4.42
N TYR A 36 -9.17 -5.65 5.08
CA TYR A 36 -10.63 -5.90 5.11
C TYR A 36 -11.27 -6.00 3.72
N TRP A 37 -10.69 -5.31 2.72
CA TRP A 37 -11.26 -5.20 1.38
C TRP A 37 -10.65 -6.17 0.36
N VAL A 38 -9.71 -7.02 0.77
CA VAL A 38 -8.99 -7.91 -0.17
C VAL A 38 -9.93 -8.87 -0.88
N THR A 39 -10.81 -9.55 -0.15
CA THR A 39 -11.78 -10.49 -0.74
C THR A 39 -12.66 -9.80 -1.79
N LEU A 40 -13.22 -8.63 -1.46
CA LEU A 40 -14.03 -7.84 -2.40
C LEU A 40 -13.25 -7.45 -3.66
N ALA A 41 -12.03 -6.95 -3.49
CA ALA A 41 -11.18 -6.56 -4.62
C ALA A 41 -10.80 -7.76 -5.48
N ASN A 42 -10.52 -8.92 -4.85
CA ASN A 42 -10.20 -10.15 -5.57
C ASN A 42 -11.39 -10.67 -6.38
N GLU A 43 -12.58 -10.67 -5.81
CA GLU A 43 -13.82 -11.03 -6.51
C GLU A 43 -14.08 -10.09 -7.71
N LYS A 44 -13.95 -8.79 -7.49
CA LYS A 44 -14.22 -7.76 -8.51
C LYS A 44 -13.22 -7.82 -9.68
N LEU A 45 -11.98 -8.25 -9.42
CA LEU A 45 -10.89 -8.32 -10.39
C LEU A 45 -10.65 -9.74 -10.96
N ALA A 46 -11.53 -10.69 -10.69
CA ALA A 46 -11.34 -12.11 -11.09
C ALA A 46 -11.05 -12.28 -12.59
N GLU A 47 -11.68 -11.49 -13.45
CA GLU A 47 -11.52 -11.52 -14.91
C GLU A 47 -10.51 -10.44 -15.41
N SER A 48 -9.79 -9.78 -14.51
CA SER A 48 -8.85 -8.69 -14.84
C SER A 48 -7.40 -9.13 -14.62
N PRO A 49 -6.43 -8.64 -15.42
CA PRO A 49 -5.01 -8.86 -15.15
C PRO A 49 -4.47 -8.01 -13.98
N VAL A 50 -5.29 -7.12 -13.42
CA VAL A 50 -4.93 -6.25 -12.30
C VAL A 50 -4.80 -7.07 -11.02
N ARG A 51 -3.69 -6.93 -10.32
CA ARG A 51 -3.41 -7.67 -9.10
C ARG A 51 -4.02 -7.02 -7.87
N VAL A 52 -4.30 -7.82 -6.86
CA VAL A 52 -4.69 -7.32 -5.54
C VAL A 52 -3.47 -7.22 -4.64
N CYS A 53 -3.17 -5.99 -4.21
CA CYS A 53 -2.17 -5.65 -3.20
C CYS A 53 -2.87 -5.24 -1.91
N THR A 54 -2.28 -5.59 -0.78
CA THR A 54 -2.71 -5.06 0.52
C THR A 54 -1.52 -4.71 1.40
N VAL A 55 -1.79 -4.14 2.57
CA VAL A 55 -0.78 -3.68 3.52
C VAL A 55 -0.66 -4.61 4.71
N VAL A 56 0.53 -4.64 5.35
CA VAL A 56 0.83 -5.47 6.52
C VAL A 56 1.55 -4.62 7.58
N GLY A 57 1.06 -4.67 8.82
CA GLY A 57 1.59 -3.86 9.92
C GLY A 57 1.40 -2.36 9.71
N PHE A 58 0.41 -1.97 8.97
CA PHE A 58 0.22 -0.62 8.45
C PHE A 58 -0.65 0.26 9.39
N PRO A 59 -0.36 1.58 9.53
CA PRO A 59 0.76 2.29 8.87
C PRO A 59 2.05 2.37 9.70
N LEU A 60 2.08 1.84 10.94
CA LEU A 60 3.11 2.14 11.92
C LEU A 60 4.31 1.18 11.88
N GLY A 61 4.14 -0.05 11.40
CA GLY A 61 5.18 -1.07 11.41
C GLY A 61 5.58 -1.60 12.79
N ALA A 62 4.93 -1.13 13.85
CA ALA A 62 5.28 -1.38 15.24
C ALA A 62 4.62 -2.63 15.86
N ASN A 63 3.95 -3.43 15.05
CA ASN A 63 3.35 -4.69 15.47
C ASN A 63 4.43 -5.73 15.78
N ARG A 64 4.08 -6.73 16.59
CA ARG A 64 4.94 -7.91 16.77
C ARG A 64 5.10 -8.64 15.43
N PRO A 65 6.29 -9.24 15.17
CA PRO A 65 6.55 -9.97 13.93
C PRO A 65 5.51 -11.06 13.63
N GLU A 66 5.08 -11.80 14.67
CA GLU A 66 4.09 -12.88 14.53
C GLU A 66 2.72 -12.34 14.06
N THR A 67 2.35 -11.15 14.50
CA THR A 67 1.12 -10.47 14.08
C THR A 67 1.19 -10.12 12.59
N LYS A 68 2.32 -9.58 12.12
CA LYS A 68 2.50 -9.27 10.69
C LYS A 68 2.49 -10.53 9.82
N VAL A 69 3.11 -11.62 10.29
CA VAL A 69 3.07 -12.92 9.60
C VAL A 69 1.64 -13.42 9.50
N TYR A 70 0.88 -13.38 10.59
CA TYR A 70 -0.53 -13.79 10.58
C TYR A 70 -1.39 -12.94 9.64
N GLU A 71 -1.23 -11.61 9.69
CA GLU A 71 -1.91 -10.67 8.80
C GLU A 71 -1.59 -10.98 7.31
N ALA A 72 -0.32 -11.23 7.01
CA ALA A 72 0.12 -11.62 5.67
C ALA A 72 -0.53 -12.93 5.19
N LEU A 73 -0.56 -13.96 6.04
CA LEU A 73 -1.18 -15.25 5.71
C LEU A 73 -2.67 -15.09 5.45
N ARG A 74 -3.39 -14.34 6.28
CA ARG A 74 -4.82 -14.05 6.07
C ARG A 74 -5.07 -13.31 4.76
N ALA A 75 -4.27 -12.26 4.49
CA ALA A 75 -4.37 -11.52 3.23
C ALA A 75 -4.17 -12.39 1.99
N LEU A 76 -3.24 -13.35 2.05
CA LEU A 76 -2.99 -14.31 0.97
C LEU A 76 -4.15 -15.32 0.79
N GLU A 77 -4.79 -15.74 1.87
CA GLU A 77 -5.98 -16.59 1.83
C GLU A 77 -7.18 -15.85 1.23
N ASP A 78 -7.29 -14.55 1.50
CA ASP A 78 -8.34 -13.66 0.96
C ASP A 78 -8.11 -13.28 -0.52
N GLY A 79 -6.94 -13.62 -1.11
CA GLY A 79 -6.65 -13.46 -2.53
C GLY A 79 -5.63 -12.37 -2.87
N ALA A 80 -4.96 -11.75 -1.89
CA ALA A 80 -3.86 -10.84 -2.18
C ALA A 80 -2.68 -11.59 -2.81
N VAL A 81 -2.05 -11.00 -3.82
CA VAL A 81 -0.83 -11.52 -4.47
C VAL A 81 0.33 -10.52 -4.39
N GLU A 82 0.13 -9.37 -3.76
CA GLU A 82 1.16 -8.40 -3.42
C GLU A 82 0.93 -7.89 -1.98
N LEU A 83 2.01 -7.78 -1.20
CA LEU A 83 1.98 -7.37 0.19
C LEU A 83 2.94 -6.19 0.41
N ASP A 84 2.44 -5.05 0.87
CA ASP A 84 3.20 -3.86 1.23
C ASP A 84 3.35 -3.82 2.77
N MET A 85 4.41 -4.43 3.32
CA MET A 85 4.64 -4.43 4.77
C MET A 85 5.39 -3.18 5.23
N VAL A 86 5.08 -2.69 6.42
CA VAL A 86 5.82 -1.58 7.02
C VAL A 86 6.97 -2.09 7.88
N LEU A 87 8.17 -1.54 7.65
CA LEU A 87 9.37 -1.80 8.44
C LEU A 87 9.13 -1.45 9.92
N ASN A 88 9.68 -2.25 10.83
CA ASN A 88 9.77 -1.84 12.24
C ASN A 88 10.87 -0.76 12.39
N THR A 89 10.46 0.49 12.18
CA THR A 89 11.36 1.66 12.25
C THR A 89 11.97 1.83 13.64
N GLY A 90 11.23 1.47 14.69
CA GLY A 90 11.73 1.52 16.07
C GLY A 90 12.91 0.58 16.29
N ALA A 91 12.81 -0.68 15.85
CA ALA A 91 13.90 -1.65 15.91
C ALA A 91 15.13 -1.18 15.11
N LEU A 92 14.91 -0.71 13.88
CA LEU A 92 16.00 -0.18 13.03
C LEU A 92 16.75 0.95 13.72
N ARG A 93 16.04 1.96 14.24
CA ARG A 93 16.62 3.14 14.88
C ARG A 93 17.28 2.83 16.23
N SER A 94 16.85 1.77 16.90
CA SER A 94 17.49 1.26 18.10
C SER A 94 18.78 0.46 17.81
N GLY A 95 19.13 0.25 16.54
CA GLY A 95 20.28 -0.57 16.14
C GLY A 95 20.00 -2.07 16.18
N ASP A 96 18.78 -2.51 16.48
CA ASP A 96 18.40 -3.92 16.44
C ASP A 96 18.07 -4.37 15.01
N TYR A 97 19.14 -4.40 14.21
CA TYR A 97 19.04 -4.79 12.80
C TYR A 97 18.62 -6.24 12.61
N THR A 98 18.93 -7.10 13.59
CA THR A 98 18.55 -8.52 13.56
C THR A 98 17.03 -8.65 13.71
N ALA A 99 16.41 -7.94 14.65
CA ALA A 99 14.96 -7.95 14.80
C ALA A 99 14.27 -7.36 13.57
N ALA A 100 14.77 -6.23 13.03
CA ALA A 100 14.21 -5.61 11.82
C ALA A 100 14.31 -6.55 10.61
N GLU A 101 15.42 -7.25 10.40
CA GLU A 101 15.59 -8.23 9.32
C GLU A 101 14.68 -9.44 9.48
N ARG A 102 14.54 -9.98 10.70
CA ARG A 102 13.66 -11.12 11.00
C ARG A 102 12.18 -10.77 10.78
N ASP A 103 11.77 -9.57 11.14
CA ASP A 103 10.41 -9.08 10.91
C ASP A 103 10.07 -9.10 9.42
N ILE A 104 10.96 -8.57 8.57
CA ILE A 104 10.82 -8.61 7.11
C ILE A 104 10.83 -10.06 6.60
N ALA A 105 11.80 -10.85 7.03
CA ALA A 105 11.97 -12.23 6.57
C ALA A 105 10.76 -13.12 6.89
N GLY A 106 10.07 -12.87 8.01
CA GLY A 106 8.84 -13.56 8.39
C GLY A 106 7.73 -13.34 7.38
N VAL A 107 7.49 -12.10 6.96
CA VAL A 107 6.48 -11.78 5.95
C VAL A 107 6.89 -12.28 4.56
N VAL A 108 8.17 -12.17 4.20
CA VAL A 108 8.69 -12.74 2.95
C VAL A 108 8.49 -14.24 2.90
N ALA A 109 8.75 -14.94 4.00
CA ALA A 109 8.55 -16.40 4.08
C ALA A 109 7.08 -16.78 3.92
N ALA A 110 6.15 -16.02 4.55
CA ALA A 110 4.70 -16.22 4.40
C ALA A 110 4.25 -16.05 2.93
N GLY A 111 4.84 -15.08 2.22
CA GLY A 111 4.52 -14.80 0.81
C GLY A 111 5.24 -15.67 -0.22
N ARG A 112 6.15 -16.56 0.22
CA ARG A 112 7.02 -17.32 -0.71
C ARG A 112 6.24 -18.14 -1.74
N GLY A 113 6.49 -17.86 -3.02
CA GLY A 113 5.82 -18.55 -4.15
C GLY A 113 4.36 -18.13 -4.36
N ARG A 114 3.83 -17.22 -3.54
CA ARG A 114 2.43 -16.77 -3.60
C ARG A 114 2.30 -15.27 -3.84
N ALA A 115 3.20 -14.45 -3.31
CA ALA A 115 3.08 -13.01 -3.39
C ALA A 115 4.42 -12.28 -3.55
N ILE A 116 4.35 -11.11 -4.17
CA ILE A 116 5.40 -10.09 -4.14
C ILE A 116 5.34 -9.36 -2.81
N VAL A 117 6.47 -9.26 -2.10
CA VAL A 117 6.57 -8.49 -0.85
C VAL A 117 7.36 -7.20 -1.10
N LYS A 118 6.76 -6.06 -0.71
CA LYS A 118 7.38 -4.74 -0.76
C LYS A 118 7.54 -4.21 0.66
N VAL A 119 8.71 -3.67 0.99
CA VAL A 119 9.02 -3.15 2.33
C VAL A 119 8.92 -1.63 2.32
N ILE A 120 7.95 -1.09 3.06
CA ILE A 120 7.79 0.36 3.26
C ILE A 120 8.81 0.79 4.31
N LEU A 121 9.76 1.63 3.90
CA LEU A 121 10.82 2.14 4.77
C LEU A 121 10.34 3.29 5.66
N GLU A 122 9.33 4.06 5.21
CA GLU A 122 8.87 5.33 5.77
C GLU A 122 10.03 6.34 5.83
N THR A 123 10.54 6.67 4.66
CA THR A 123 11.77 7.46 4.48
C THR A 123 11.78 8.80 5.20
N GLY A 124 10.61 9.42 5.40
CA GLY A 124 10.46 10.67 6.14
C GLY A 124 10.82 10.60 7.64
N HIS A 125 11.00 9.39 8.19
CA HIS A 125 11.42 9.15 9.57
C HIS A 125 12.88 8.72 9.69
N LEU A 126 13.59 8.55 8.58
CA LEU A 126 14.92 7.96 8.52
C LEU A 126 15.98 8.96 8.01
N THR A 127 17.16 8.90 8.60
CA THR A 127 18.36 9.51 8.01
C THR A 127 18.78 8.72 6.77
N ASP A 128 19.65 9.29 5.92
CA ASP A 128 20.14 8.59 4.72
C ASP A 128 20.89 7.30 5.08
N GLU A 129 21.66 7.31 6.17
CA GLU A 129 22.34 6.11 6.68
C GLU A 129 21.32 5.03 7.10
N GLU A 130 20.26 5.41 7.80
CA GLU A 130 19.19 4.49 8.18
C GLU A 130 18.43 3.95 6.97
N LYS A 131 18.17 4.78 5.92
CA LYS A 131 17.58 4.34 4.65
C LYS A 131 18.46 3.30 3.93
N VAL A 132 19.78 3.52 3.91
CA VAL A 132 20.73 2.56 3.35
C VAL A 132 20.65 1.22 4.11
N LYS A 133 20.70 1.26 5.45
CA LYS A 133 20.58 0.05 6.29
C LYS A 133 19.26 -0.68 6.03
N ALA A 134 18.15 0.03 6.02
CA ALA A 134 16.82 -0.53 5.74
C ALA A 134 16.75 -1.22 4.36
N CYS A 135 17.30 -0.59 3.32
CA CYS A 135 17.38 -1.18 1.99
C CYS A 135 18.21 -2.48 1.97
N VAL A 136 19.34 -2.50 2.68
CA VAL A 136 20.21 -3.69 2.79
C VAL A 136 19.47 -4.81 3.51
N LEU A 137 18.80 -4.52 4.63
CA LEU A 137 18.03 -5.52 5.39
C LEU A 137 16.88 -6.08 4.56
N ALA A 138 16.12 -5.23 3.87
CA ALA A 138 15.03 -5.65 2.98
C ALA A 138 15.54 -6.62 1.88
N ARG A 139 16.67 -6.27 1.24
CA ARG A 139 17.30 -7.14 0.23
C ARG A 139 17.78 -8.47 0.80
N ARG A 140 18.43 -8.45 1.98
CA ARG A 140 18.93 -9.69 2.66
C ARG A 140 17.78 -10.59 3.09
N ALA A 141 16.70 -10.01 3.57
CA ALA A 141 15.49 -10.75 3.93
C ALA A 141 14.73 -11.34 2.73
N GLY A 142 15.13 -11.02 1.48
CA GLY A 142 14.53 -11.55 0.27
C GLY A 142 13.29 -10.81 -0.21
N ALA A 143 13.09 -9.55 0.19
CA ALA A 143 12.02 -8.71 -0.34
C ALA A 143 12.16 -8.49 -1.84
N HIS A 144 11.04 -8.28 -2.52
CA HIS A 144 11.01 -8.02 -3.97
C HIS A 144 11.12 -6.53 -4.30
N PHE A 145 10.65 -5.67 -3.39
CA PHE A 145 10.69 -4.22 -3.52
C PHE A 145 11.05 -3.56 -2.19
N VAL A 146 11.62 -2.38 -2.28
CA VAL A 146 11.59 -1.35 -1.25
C VAL A 146 10.62 -0.25 -1.66
N LYS A 147 9.87 0.32 -0.72
CA LYS A 147 8.86 1.37 -0.93
C LYS A 147 9.17 2.55 -0.04
N THR A 148 8.99 3.78 -0.54
CA THR A 148 9.33 4.99 0.20
C THR A 148 8.46 5.18 1.43
N SER A 149 7.14 5.28 1.27
CA SER A 149 6.28 5.85 2.31
C SER A 149 4.91 5.18 2.38
N THR A 150 4.28 5.26 3.55
CA THR A 150 2.89 4.85 3.77
C THR A 150 1.88 5.83 3.17
N GLY A 151 2.22 7.11 3.13
CA GLY A 151 1.31 8.21 2.84
C GLY A 151 0.58 8.76 4.08
N PHE A 152 0.80 8.16 5.26
CA PHE A 152 0.23 8.57 6.56
C PHE A 152 1.27 9.18 7.50
N GLY A 153 2.55 9.08 7.15
CA GLY A 153 3.66 9.67 7.89
C GLY A 153 4.02 11.09 7.43
N LYS A 154 5.19 11.55 7.87
CA LYS A 154 5.75 12.81 7.40
C LYS A 154 6.32 12.67 5.99
N GLY A 155 5.99 13.62 5.11
CA GLY A 155 6.54 13.67 3.76
C GLY A 155 5.91 12.62 2.83
N GLY A 156 6.69 12.23 1.82
CA GLY A 156 6.30 11.28 0.78
C GLY A 156 7.52 10.88 -0.03
N ALA A 157 7.32 10.40 -1.25
CA ALA A 157 8.43 10.08 -2.14
C ALA A 157 9.17 11.34 -2.58
N THR A 158 10.49 11.33 -2.49
CA THR A 158 11.39 12.33 -3.09
C THR A 158 12.29 11.66 -4.12
N GLU A 159 12.76 12.45 -5.09
CA GLU A 159 13.70 11.94 -6.10
C GLU A 159 15.02 11.48 -5.45
N GLU A 160 15.47 12.20 -4.42
CA GLU A 160 16.69 11.90 -3.67
C GLU A 160 16.57 10.54 -3.00
N ASP A 161 15.46 10.27 -2.31
CA ASP A 161 15.20 8.99 -1.65
C ASP A 161 15.14 7.84 -2.67
N VAL A 162 14.41 8.04 -3.76
CA VAL A 162 14.30 7.02 -4.81
C VAL A 162 15.67 6.72 -5.44
N ARG A 163 16.48 7.76 -5.74
CA ARG A 163 17.86 7.57 -6.26
C ARG A 163 18.75 6.85 -5.25
N LEU A 164 18.66 7.21 -3.97
CA LEU A 164 19.42 6.55 -2.90
C LEU A 164 19.03 5.07 -2.80
N MET A 165 17.73 4.78 -2.69
CA MET A 165 17.21 3.42 -2.59
C MET A 165 17.63 2.60 -3.82
N ARG A 166 17.49 3.13 -5.05
CA ARG A 166 17.89 2.45 -6.29
C ARG A 166 19.38 2.11 -6.29
N ARG A 167 20.25 3.03 -5.88
CA ARG A 167 21.68 2.77 -5.79
C ARG A 167 22.02 1.64 -4.83
N VAL A 168 21.34 1.59 -3.68
CA VAL A 168 21.60 0.58 -2.63
C VAL A 168 21.08 -0.81 -3.03
N VAL A 169 19.85 -0.89 -3.56
CA VAL A 169 19.25 -2.20 -3.88
C VAL A 169 19.71 -2.75 -5.22
N GLY A 170 20.28 -1.93 -6.10
CA GLY A 170 20.74 -2.33 -7.43
C GLY A 170 19.56 -2.56 -8.41
N PRO A 171 19.83 -3.11 -9.60
CA PRO A 171 18.81 -3.22 -10.66
C PRO A 171 17.79 -4.36 -10.45
N LYS A 172 18.10 -5.34 -9.60
CA LYS A 172 17.27 -6.55 -9.45
C LYS A 172 16.06 -6.35 -8.54
N LEU A 173 16.17 -5.51 -7.51
CA LEU A 173 15.04 -5.20 -6.63
C LEU A 173 14.21 -4.06 -7.21
N GLY A 174 12.89 -4.13 -7.06
CA GLY A 174 12.01 -3.03 -7.40
C GLY A 174 12.14 -1.86 -6.40
N VAL A 175 11.89 -0.64 -6.88
CA VAL A 175 11.70 0.54 -6.02
C VAL A 175 10.32 1.10 -6.30
N LYS A 176 9.47 1.20 -5.27
CA LYS A 176 8.15 1.80 -5.34
C LYS A 176 8.18 3.20 -4.72
N ALA A 177 7.86 4.21 -5.51
CA ALA A 177 7.65 5.57 -5.03
C ALA A 177 6.17 5.76 -4.66
N SER A 178 5.89 6.20 -3.44
CA SER A 178 4.52 6.45 -2.95
C SER A 178 4.48 7.56 -1.90
N GLY A 179 3.31 8.19 -1.78
CA GLY A 179 3.12 9.38 -0.96
C GLY A 179 3.46 10.65 -1.75
N GLY A 180 2.44 11.47 -2.03
CA GLY A 180 2.61 12.75 -2.69
C GLY A 180 2.74 12.72 -4.22
N VAL A 181 2.71 11.56 -4.87
CA VAL A 181 2.73 11.45 -6.34
C VAL A 181 1.30 11.64 -6.86
N LYS A 182 1.01 12.84 -7.37
CA LYS A 182 -0.37 13.25 -7.72
C LYS A 182 -0.59 13.58 -9.20
N ASP A 183 0.46 13.68 -9.98
CA ASP A 183 0.40 14.06 -11.39
C ASP A 183 1.47 13.35 -12.23
N GLN A 184 1.30 13.42 -13.54
CA GLN A 184 2.20 12.79 -14.49
C GLN A 184 3.65 13.32 -14.42
N PRO A 185 3.91 14.64 -14.35
CA PRO A 185 5.29 15.13 -14.23
C PRO A 185 6.02 14.60 -12.99
N THR A 186 5.34 14.53 -11.84
CA THR A 186 5.92 13.98 -10.62
C THR A 186 6.19 12.47 -10.78
N ALA A 187 5.26 11.71 -11.37
CA ALA A 187 5.47 10.29 -11.61
C ALA A 187 6.67 10.04 -12.54
N ILE A 188 6.83 10.83 -13.60
CA ILE A 188 7.99 10.75 -14.52
C ILE A 188 9.29 11.00 -13.75
N ARG A 189 9.39 12.04 -12.94
CA ARG A 189 10.60 12.30 -12.13
C ARG A 189 10.94 11.14 -11.20
N MET A 190 9.94 10.49 -10.59
CA MET A 190 10.17 9.30 -9.76
C MET A 190 10.71 8.12 -10.58
N ILE A 191 10.21 7.92 -11.80
CA ILE A 191 10.68 6.87 -12.72
C ILE A 191 12.13 7.16 -13.15
N GLU A 192 12.44 8.39 -13.53
CA GLU A 192 13.79 8.82 -13.90
C GLU A 192 14.78 8.71 -12.72
N ALA A 193 14.29 8.91 -11.49
CA ALA A 193 15.07 8.68 -10.28
C ALA A 193 15.33 7.19 -10.00
N GLY A 194 14.63 6.27 -10.68
CA GLY A 194 14.83 4.83 -10.59
C GLY A 194 13.65 4.04 -10.00
N ALA A 195 12.47 4.64 -9.83
CA ALA A 195 11.28 3.88 -9.44
C ALA A 195 10.82 2.97 -10.58
N THR A 196 10.42 1.76 -10.23
CA THR A 196 9.83 0.76 -11.15
C THR A 196 8.35 0.52 -10.86
N ARG A 197 7.82 1.15 -9.81
CA ARG A 197 6.43 1.13 -9.41
C ARG A 197 6.05 2.47 -8.78
N ILE A 198 4.84 2.93 -9.05
CA ILE A 198 4.27 4.15 -8.47
C ILE A 198 3.03 3.77 -7.66
N GLY A 199 2.96 4.17 -6.39
CA GLY A 199 1.77 4.04 -5.56
C GLY A 199 1.07 5.38 -5.42
N ALA A 200 -0.16 5.47 -5.92
CA ALA A 200 -0.92 6.73 -5.93
C ALA A 200 -2.43 6.48 -5.89
N SER A 201 -3.17 7.36 -5.23
CA SER A 201 -4.63 7.45 -5.35
C SER A 201 -5.07 8.15 -6.64
N ALA A 202 -4.19 8.99 -7.20
CA ALA A 202 -4.43 9.78 -8.41
C ALA A 202 -4.03 9.04 -9.70
N GLY A 203 -4.14 7.69 -9.75
CA GLY A 203 -3.66 6.87 -10.86
C GLY A 203 -4.22 7.30 -12.22
N VAL A 204 -5.52 7.54 -12.30
CA VAL A 204 -6.21 7.98 -13.54
C VAL A 204 -5.65 9.33 -14.02
N ARG A 205 -5.50 10.31 -13.11
CA ARG A 205 -4.93 11.62 -13.45
C ARG A 205 -3.48 11.54 -13.88
N ILE A 206 -2.69 10.64 -13.30
CA ILE A 206 -1.29 10.43 -13.71
C ILE A 206 -1.20 9.95 -15.15
N VAL A 207 -2.12 9.09 -15.60
CA VAL A 207 -2.09 8.52 -16.95
C VAL A 207 -2.70 9.45 -18.00
N HIS A 208 -3.82 10.10 -17.69
CA HIS A 208 -4.58 10.90 -18.64
C HIS A 208 -4.33 12.41 -18.53
N GLY A 209 -3.56 12.86 -17.54
CA GLY A 209 -3.32 14.28 -17.29
C GLY A 209 -4.55 14.98 -16.67
N ASN A 210 -4.48 16.32 -16.57
CA ASN A 210 -5.54 17.14 -15.94
C ASN A 210 -6.87 17.19 -16.72
N GLY A 211 -6.97 16.54 -17.87
CA GLY A 211 -8.20 16.38 -18.65
C GLY A 211 -9.07 15.19 -18.22
N ALA A 212 -8.56 14.30 -17.36
CA ALA A 212 -9.38 13.31 -16.70
C ALA A 212 -10.31 14.04 -15.71
N GLY A 213 -11.60 13.70 -15.71
CA GLY A 213 -12.62 14.34 -14.88
C GLY A 213 -12.25 14.45 -13.40
N PRO A 214 -13.07 15.12 -12.57
CA PRO A 214 -12.74 15.38 -11.18
C PRO A 214 -12.33 14.08 -10.47
N GLU A 215 -11.20 14.12 -9.74
CA GLU A 215 -10.85 13.03 -8.80
C GLU A 215 -12.10 12.72 -7.96
N ARG A 216 -12.53 11.47 -7.94
CA ARG A 216 -13.51 11.07 -6.93
C ARG A 216 -12.78 11.14 -5.59
N PRO A 217 -13.17 12.05 -4.67
CA PRO A 217 -12.60 12.04 -3.34
C PRO A 217 -13.13 10.78 -2.64
N TYR A 218 -12.33 9.72 -2.63
CA TYR A 218 -12.65 8.52 -1.89
C TYR A 218 -12.89 8.88 -0.41
N GLY A 219 -14.07 8.54 0.11
CA GLY A 219 -14.48 8.90 1.46
C GLY A 219 -15.25 10.23 1.57
N ALA A 220 -15.58 10.93 0.47
CA ALA A 220 -16.60 11.95 0.48
C ALA A 220 -17.97 11.28 0.61
N GLU A 221 -18.81 11.81 1.50
CA GLU A 221 -20.15 11.29 1.77
C GLU A 221 -20.89 11.04 0.45
N SER A 222 -21.30 9.78 0.24
CA SER A 222 -22.25 9.43 -0.82
C SER A 222 -23.51 10.26 -0.59
N PRO A 223 -24.13 10.89 -1.60
CA PRO A 223 -25.36 11.61 -1.39
C PRO A 223 -26.39 10.65 -0.81
N ALA A 224 -26.73 10.90 0.46
CA ALA A 224 -27.76 10.29 1.29
C ALA A 224 -28.40 9.00 0.76
N ALA A 225 -27.92 7.86 1.25
CA ALA A 225 -28.76 6.69 1.36
C ALA A 225 -30.00 7.09 2.17
N ALA A 226 -31.19 6.91 1.57
CA ALA A 226 -32.47 7.27 2.17
C ALA A 226 -32.52 6.78 3.62
N VAL A 227 -32.78 7.67 4.54
CA VAL A 227 -32.98 7.38 5.96
C VAL A 227 -34.09 6.35 6.07
N ILE A 228 -33.73 5.11 6.38
CA ILE A 228 -34.71 4.10 6.78
C ILE A 228 -35.21 4.53 8.15
N PRO A 229 -36.51 4.89 8.31
CA PRO A 229 -37.04 5.31 9.59
C PRO A 229 -36.90 4.14 10.59
N ALA A 230 -36.29 4.41 11.74
CA ALA A 230 -36.16 3.42 12.80
C ALA A 230 -37.54 2.85 13.20
N PRO A 231 -37.64 1.53 13.41
CA PRO A 231 -38.90 0.94 13.88
C PRO A 231 -39.28 1.55 15.23
N ARG A 232 -40.52 2.04 15.35
CA ARG A 232 -41.06 2.56 16.60
C ARG A 232 -41.03 1.45 17.64
N ALA A 233 -40.23 1.60 18.68
CA ALA A 233 -40.26 0.73 19.82
C ALA A 233 -41.59 0.91 20.58
N THR A 234 -42.45 -0.09 20.51
CA THR A 234 -43.65 -0.17 21.34
C THR A 234 -43.22 -0.67 22.73
N ILE A 235 -43.12 0.26 23.67
CA ILE A 235 -42.86 -0.06 25.08
C ILE A 235 -44.15 -0.64 25.67
N HIS A 236 -44.23 -1.96 25.77
CA HIS A 236 -45.21 -2.61 26.63
C HIS A 236 -44.79 -2.42 28.08
N ARG A 237 -45.49 -1.56 28.81
CA ARG A 237 -45.45 -1.50 30.26
C ARG A 237 -46.03 -2.79 30.83
N LEU A 238 -45.17 -3.61 31.39
CA LEU A 238 -45.64 -4.69 32.29
C LEU A 238 -46.09 -4.03 33.64
N ARG A 239 -47.31 -4.28 33.98
CA ARG A 239 -47.87 -4.11 35.32
C ARG A 239 -47.57 -5.37 36.14
#